data_07f6bdbde8e9549cfbb358b57b1250a3
#
_entry.id   07f6bdbde8e9549cfbb358b57b1250a3
#
_cell.length_a   1.000
_cell.length_b   1.000
_cell.length_c   1.000
_cell.angle_alpha   90.00
_cell.angle_beta   90.00
_cell.angle_gamma   90.00
#
_symmetry.space_group_name_H-M   'P 1'
#
loop_
_entity.id
_entity.type
_entity.pdbx_description
1 polymer ?
#
loop_
_entity_poly.entity_id
_entity_poly.type
_entity_poly.pdbx_seq_one_letter_code
_entity_poly.pdbx_strand_id
1 'polypeptide(L)'
;MSRTGTTVEIRDLIYLSEEGAPPRRLDVHRPAADRPVGPSVLLWHGIGPDEKDVLAPLAREIASHGLPVLVPDWRSDAPDGGRSHLMASLRYVRDHAVEFGGDGGRVVLAGWSAGAGAAMGLALRPGATEGVRVIAAVGVAGRYDLPARSTGTAPLADLDSTEAGAGAGAGAVPVTLVHGAADSVLSSSHSRDFGAALRTKGWPVTSLEPASDHAGVIMTEYDPARGLCVPSTSEHVLRAGRETAAAIVSAARTV
;
A
#
# COMPACT_ATOMS: atom_id res chain seq x y z
N MET A 1 -0.99 -0.33 -31.20
CA MET A 1 -1.24 1.02 -30.67
C MET A 1 -0.15 1.33 -29.66
N SER A 2 0.76 2.24 -30.00
CA SER A 2 1.87 2.64 -29.14
C SER A 2 1.31 3.38 -27.93
N ARG A 3 1.43 2.80 -26.72
CA ARG A 3 1.10 3.49 -25.46
C ARG A 3 2.17 4.58 -25.28
N THR A 4 1.84 5.82 -25.55
CA THR A 4 2.64 6.95 -25.08
C THR A 4 2.60 6.89 -23.54
N GLY A 5 3.62 6.27 -22.97
CA GLY A 5 3.77 6.20 -21.50
C GLY A 5 3.82 7.63 -20.95
N THR A 6 2.96 7.94 -20.02
CA THR A 6 3.03 9.21 -19.27
C THR A 6 4.38 9.23 -18.55
N THR A 7 5.19 10.26 -18.77
CA THR A 7 6.43 10.47 -18.01
C THR A 7 6.08 10.63 -16.54
N VAL A 8 6.86 9.97 -15.67
CA VAL A 8 6.69 10.04 -14.22
C VAL A 8 7.86 10.84 -13.63
N GLU A 9 7.54 11.89 -12.91
CA GLU A 9 8.50 12.66 -12.12
C GLU A 9 8.61 12.05 -10.72
N ILE A 10 9.83 12.02 -10.17
CA ILE A 10 10.09 11.50 -8.81
C ILE A 10 10.76 12.61 -8.01
N ARG A 11 10.25 12.82 -6.79
CA ARG A 11 10.84 13.73 -5.80
C ARG A 11 11.09 12.98 -4.50
N ASP A 12 12.28 13.09 -3.97
CA ASP A 12 12.66 12.58 -2.65
C ASP A 12 12.56 13.72 -1.62
N LEU A 13 11.67 13.59 -0.64
CA LEU A 13 11.29 14.63 0.31
C LEU A 13 11.40 14.12 1.75
N ILE A 14 11.59 15.04 2.70
CA ILE A 14 11.53 14.74 4.14
C ILE A 14 10.07 14.87 4.58
N TYR A 15 9.53 13.80 5.19
CA TYR A 15 8.17 13.82 5.73
C TYR A 15 8.12 13.84 7.26
N LEU A 16 9.25 13.50 7.91
CA LEU A 16 9.35 13.55 9.37
C LEU A 16 10.77 13.93 9.78
N SER A 17 10.87 14.90 10.70
CA SER A 17 12.12 15.28 11.35
C SER A 17 11.91 15.25 12.85
N GLU A 18 12.77 14.50 13.55
CA GLU A 18 12.78 14.40 15.00
C GLU A 18 14.15 14.81 15.52
N GLU A 19 14.19 15.49 16.67
CA GLU A 19 15.45 15.93 17.27
C GLU A 19 16.31 14.72 17.66
N GLY A 20 17.58 14.72 17.25
CA GLY A 20 18.52 13.63 17.52
C GLY A 20 18.37 12.39 16.66
N ALA A 21 17.44 12.35 15.68
CA ALA A 21 17.26 11.25 14.76
C ALA A 21 17.48 11.68 13.30
N PRO A 22 17.94 10.77 12.42
CA PRO A 22 17.99 11.05 10.99
C PRO A 22 16.58 11.31 10.44
N PRO A 23 16.42 12.30 9.53
CA PRO A 23 15.12 12.59 8.94
C PRO A 23 14.59 11.40 8.15
N ARG A 24 13.27 11.19 8.22
CA ARG A 24 12.57 10.18 7.41
C ARG A 24 12.20 10.78 6.06
N ARG A 25 12.43 10.00 5.02
CA ARG A 25 12.22 10.44 3.65
C ARG A 25 11.08 9.66 2.98
N LEU A 26 10.50 10.26 1.95
CA LEU A 26 9.54 9.57 1.07
C LEU A 26 9.80 9.96 -0.37
N ASP A 27 9.48 9.05 -1.28
CA ASP A 27 9.43 9.35 -2.70
C ASP A 27 8.00 9.69 -3.12
N VAL A 28 7.86 10.78 -3.87
CA VAL A 28 6.64 11.12 -4.57
C VAL A 28 6.82 10.80 -6.04
N HIS A 29 6.06 9.81 -6.53
CA HIS A 29 5.96 9.49 -7.95
C HIS A 29 4.69 10.16 -8.49
N ARG A 30 4.85 11.12 -9.40
CA ARG A 30 3.71 11.85 -9.97
C ARG A 30 3.72 11.83 -11.50
N PRO A 31 2.56 11.89 -12.15
CA PRO A 31 2.49 12.12 -13.58
C PRO A 31 3.10 13.47 -13.93
N ALA A 32 3.93 13.55 -14.98
CA ALA A 32 4.55 14.81 -15.42
C ALA A 32 3.57 15.77 -16.10
N ALA A 33 2.39 15.32 -16.48
CA ALA A 33 1.36 16.16 -17.10
C ALA A 33 0.37 16.66 -16.03
N ASP A 34 -0.07 17.91 -16.18
CA ASP A 34 -1.20 18.43 -15.41
C ASP A 34 -2.44 17.58 -15.68
N ARG A 35 -2.90 16.92 -14.64
CA ARG A 35 -4.10 16.08 -14.68
C ARG A 35 -5.11 16.60 -13.67
N PRO A 36 -6.41 16.26 -13.85
CA PRO A 36 -7.41 16.57 -12.82
C PRO A 36 -6.97 16.04 -11.46
N VAL A 37 -7.18 16.84 -10.43
CA VAL A 37 -6.95 16.45 -9.04
C VAL A 37 -7.75 15.19 -8.73
N GLY A 38 -7.09 14.17 -8.19
CA GLY A 38 -7.68 12.88 -7.87
C GLY A 38 -7.14 12.33 -6.54
N PRO A 39 -7.57 11.13 -6.13
CA PRO A 39 -7.06 10.53 -4.92
C PRO A 39 -5.55 10.23 -5.03
N SER A 40 -4.86 10.32 -3.90
CA SER A 40 -3.46 9.91 -3.80
C SER A 40 -3.35 8.45 -3.33
N VAL A 41 -2.26 7.80 -3.69
CA VAL A 41 -1.90 6.48 -3.16
C VAL A 41 -0.79 6.65 -2.13
N LEU A 42 -1.02 6.22 -0.89
CA LEU A 42 0.02 6.03 0.11
C LEU A 42 0.40 4.56 0.12
N LEU A 43 1.65 4.23 -0.23
CA LEU A 43 2.12 2.87 -0.45
C LEU A 43 3.24 2.52 0.53
N TRP A 44 2.97 1.63 1.48
CA TRP A 44 3.93 1.21 2.51
C TRP A 44 4.67 -0.07 2.13
N HIS A 45 6.01 -0.06 2.29
CA HIS A 45 6.88 -1.20 2.02
C HIS A 45 6.79 -2.29 3.11
N GLY A 46 7.59 -3.35 2.98
CA GLY A 46 7.62 -4.50 3.87
C GLY A 46 8.29 -4.26 5.22
N ILE A 47 8.75 -5.36 5.83
CA ILE A 47 9.29 -5.35 7.20
C ILE A 47 10.70 -4.75 7.29
N GLY A 48 11.46 -4.72 6.22
CA GLY A 48 12.82 -4.17 6.22
C GLY A 48 12.83 -2.67 6.51
N PRO A 49 13.79 -2.18 7.30
CA PRO A 49 13.86 -0.77 7.64
C PRO A 49 14.36 0.06 6.45
N ASP A 50 13.68 1.18 6.16
CA ASP A 50 14.07 2.13 5.11
C ASP A 50 14.18 1.48 3.70
N GLU A 51 13.15 0.71 3.28
CA GLU A 51 13.12 -0.04 2.02
C GLU A 51 12.13 0.54 0.98
N LYS A 52 11.87 1.86 0.98
CA LYS A 52 10.96 2.47 -0.02
C LYS A 52 11.34 2.16 -1.48
N ASP A 53 12.64 2.03 -1.75
CA ASP A 53 13.16 1.80 -3.10
C ASP A 53 12.66 0.50 -3.74
N VAL A 54 12.34 -0.53 -2.94
CA VAL A 54 11.80 -1.80 -3.46
C VAL A 54 10.43 -1.62 -4.14
N LEU A 55 9.70 -0.58 -3.76
CA LEU A 55 8.39 -0.25 -4.34
C LEU A 55 8.46 0.71 -5.52
N ALA A 56 9.63 1.25 -5.85
CA ALA A 56 9.78 2.24 -6.92
C ALA A 56 9.25 1.75 -8.29
N PRO A 57 9.46 0.49 -8.72
CA PRO A 57 8.89 0.00 -9.99
C PRO A 57 7.37 0.03 -9.98
N LEU A 58 6.73 -0.49 -8.92
CA LEU A 58 5.27 -0.50 -8.77
C LEU A 58 4.70 0.92 -8.68
N ALA A 59 5.33 1.80 -7.90
CA ALA A 59 4.90 3.19 -7.75
C ALA A 59 4.96 3.97 -9.08
N ARG A 60 5.99 3.75 -9.89
CA ARG A 60 6.10 4.33 -11.24
C ARG A 60 4.99 3.83 -12.17
N GLU A 61 4.69 2.53 -12.13
CA GLU A 61 3.62 1.95 -12.94
C GLU A 61 2.27 2.57 -12.55
N ILE A 62 1.95 2.66 -11.25
CA ILE A 62 0.73 3.31 -10.77
C ILE A 62 0.68 4.78 -11.20
N ALA A 63 1.77 5.52 -11.02
CA ALA A 63 1.83 6.94 -11.39
C ALA A 63 1.68 7.16 -12.90
N SER A 64 2.12 6.22 -13.74
CA SER A 64 1.91 6.27 -15.19
C SER A 64 0.43 6.25 -15.58
N HIS A 65 -0.43 5.73 -14.71
CA HIS A 65 -1.89 5.75 -14.87
C HIS A 65 -2.57 7.02 -14.34
N GLY A 66 -1.78 8.00 -13.86
CA GLY A 66 -2.25 9.34 -13.52
C GLY A 66 -2.55 9.59 -12.05
N LEU A 67 -2.11 8.72 -11.15
CA LEU A 67 -2.26 8.89 -9.70
C LEU A 67 -0.93 9.30 -9.07
N PRO A 68 -0.88 10.31 -8.18
CA PRO A 68 0.28 10.54 -7.36
C PRO A 68 0.43 9.43 -6.32
N VAL A 69 1.65 8.89 -6.21
CA VAL A 69 1.99 7.81 -5.27
C VAL A 69 3.08 8.29 -4.32
N LEU A 70 2.82 8.19 -3.03
CA LEU A 70 3.77 8.54 -1.97
C LEU A 70 4.26 7.25 -1.31
N VAL A 71 5.58 7.06 -1.31
CA VAL A 71 6.25 5.86 -0.78
C VAL A 71 7.20 6.28 0.33
N PRO A 72 6.79 6.25 1.59
CA PRO A 72 7.66 6.62 2.71
C PRO A 72 8.61 5.49 3.11
N ASP A 73 9.81 5.86 3.53
CA ASP A 73 10.64 5.01 4.35
C ASP A 73 10.06 4.93 5.76
N TRP A 74 9.98 3.73 6.31
CA TRP A 74 9.62 3.54 7.70
C TRP A 74 10.48 2.42 8.33
N ARG A 75 10.57 2.37 9.64
CA ARG A 75 11.47 1.45 10.33
C ARG A 75 10.69 0.54 11.27
N SER A 76 10.65 -0.73 10.94
CA SER A 76 10.04 -1.77 11.77
C SER A 76 10.82 -2.04 13.06
N ASP A 77 12.10 -1.67 13.10
CA ASP A 77 13.02 -1.79 14.24
C ASP A 77 13.02 -0.54 15.14
N ALA A 78 12.20 0.48 14.84
CA ALA A 78 11.97 1.58 15.75
C ALA A 78 11.31 1.10 17.07
N PRO A 79 11.49 1.82 18.20
CA PRO A 79 10.97 1.40 19.51
C PRO A 79 9.46 1.11 19.53
N ASP A 80 8.68 1.80 18.70
CA ASP A 80 7.23 1.62 18.55
C ASP A 80 6.85 0.71 17.38
N GLY A 81 7.82 -0.02 16.81
CA GLY A 81 7.64 -0.86 15.65
C GLY A 81 7.37 -0.10 14.35
N GLY A 82 7.68 1.19 14.29
CA GLY A 82 7.49 2.06 13.14
C GLY A 82 6.13 2.74 13.04
N ARG A 83 5.31 2.63 14.08
CA ARG A 83 3.98 3.23 14.10
C ARG A 83 4.02 4.75 13.89
N SER A 84 4.90 5.46 14.60
CA SER A 84 5.08 6.91 14.46
C SER A 84 5.40 7.31 13.02
N HIS A 85 6.27 6.54 12.35
CA HIS A 85 6.64 6.80 10.95
C HIS A 85 5.45 6.61 9.99
N LEU A 86 4.71 5.51 10.14
CA LEU A 86 3.51 5.23 9.34
C LEU A 86 2.47 6.33 9.51
N MET A 87 2.19 6.73 10.77
CA MET A 87 1.21 7.77 11.06
C MET A 87 1.68 9.16 10.61
N ALA A 88 2.98 9.48 10.73
CA ALA A 88 3.54 10.71 10.18
C ALA A 88 3.41 10.78 8.66
N SER A 89 3.65 9.68 7.95
CA SER A 89 3.47 9.62 6.50
C SER A 89 2.01 9.82 6.08
N LEU A 90 1.06 9.31 6.86
CA LEU A 90 -0.36 9.50 6.63
C LEU A 90 -0.76 10.99 6.78
N ARG A 91 -0.27 11.65 7.86
CA ARG A 91 -0.46 13.10 8.05
C ARG A 91 0.16 13.90 6.90
N TYR A 92 1.38 13.53 6.48
CA TYR A 92 2.06 14.19 5.38
C TYR A 92 1.24 14.16 4.08
N VAL A 93 0.65 13.01 3.74
CA VAL A 93 -0.24 12.90 2.58
C VAL A 93 -1.44 13.84 2.71
N ARG A 94 -2.10 13.87 3.87
CA ARG A 94 -3.24 14.77 4.13
C ARG A 94 -2.85 16.22 3.88
N ASP A 95 -1.70 16.62 4.37
CA ASP A 95 -1.30 18.04 4.41
C ASP A 95 -0.65 18.51 3.08
N HIS A 96 -0.05 17.58 2.29
CA HIS A 96 0.77 17.93 1.13
C HIS A 96 0.33 17.32 -0.21
N ALA A 97 -0.63 16.38 -0.26
CA ALA A 97 -0.98 15.69 -1.51
C ALA A 97 -1.38 16.65 -2.65
N VAL A 98 -1.98 17.78 -2.33
CA VAL A 98 -2.38 18.81 -3.31
C VAL A 98 -1.17 19.36 -4.10
N GLU A 99 0.00 19.45 -3.48
CA GLU A 99 1.24 19.91 -4.12
C GLU A 99 1.71 18.97 -5.25
N PHE A 100 1.21 17.74 -5.24
CA PHE A 100 1.59 16.67 -6.17
C PHE A 100 0.45 16.28 -7.14
N GLY A 101 -0.66 17.05 -7.14
CA GLY A 101 -1.82 16.78 -7.99
C GLY A 101 -2.80 15.78 -7.39
N GLY A 102 -2.63 15.44 -6.10
CA GLY A 102 -3.60 14.69 -5.32
C GLY A 102 -4.62 15.61 -4.66
N ASP A 103 -5.78 15.06 -4.26
CA ASP A 103 -6.63 15.76 -3.31
C ASP A 103 -6.25 15.27 -1.88
N GLY A 104 -5.90 16.17 -1.00
CA GLY A 104 -5.50 15.84 0.38
C GLY A 104 -6.60 15.15 1.21
N GLY A 105 -7.82 15.07 0.69
CA GLY A 105 -8.98 14.50 1.37
C GLY A 105 -9.24 13.03 1.07
N ARG A 106 -8.72 12.46 -0.04
CA ARG A 106 -9.01 11.09 -0.49
C ARG A 106 -7.73 10.29 -0.71
N VAL A 107 -7.54 9.21 0.07
CA VAL A 107 -6.34 8.39 0.02
C VAL A 107 -6.70 6.93 -0.22
N VAL A 108 -6.06 6.32 -1.21
CA VAL A 108 -5.97 4.85 -1.31
C VAL A 108 -4.80 4.42 -0.45
N LEU A 109 -5.08 3.64 0.57
CA LEU A 109 -4.05 3.14 1.47
C LEU A 109 -3.62 1.76 0.99
N ALA A 110 -2.38 1.64 0.54
CA ALA A 110 -1.82 0.41 0.01
C ALA A 110 -0.57 0.01 0.78
N GLY A 111 -0.26 -1.29 0.77
CA GLY A 111 0.96 -1.78 1.37
C GLY A 111 1.34 -3.16 0.88
N TRP A 112 2.63 -3.45 0.94
CA TRP A 112 3.21 -4.75 0.61
C TRP A 112 3.74 -5.43 1.87
N SER A 113 3.53 -6.75 1.99
CA SER A 113 4.03 -7.57 3.10
C SER A 113 3.58 -7.00 4.47
N ALA A 114 4.46 -6.58 5.36
CA ALA A 114 4.11 -5.94 6.63
C ALA A 114 3.34 -4.62 6.44
N GLY A 115 3.62 -3.87 5.37
CA GLY A 115 2.85 -2.68 4.99
C GLY A 115 1.39 -2.99 4.66
N ALA A 116 1.10 -4.18 4.11
CA ALA A 116 -0.27 -4.61 3.85
C ALA A 116 -1.07 -4.78 5.14
N GLY A 117 -0.47 -5.42 6.15
CA GLY A 117 -1.08 -5.52 7.49
C GLY A 117 -1.34 -4.14 8.10
N ALA A 118 -0.38 -3.21 7.95
CA ALA A 118 -0.53 -1.84 8.44
C ALA A 118 -1.68 -1.10 7.73
N ALA A 119 -1.81 -1.24 6.41
CA ALA A 119 -2.90 -0.64 5.64
C ALA A 119 -4.27 -1.19 6.06
N MET A 120 -4.40 -2.51 6.22
CA MET A 120 -5.65 -3.14 6.64
C MET A 120 -6.02 -2.77 8.08
N GLY A 121 -5.05 -2.65 9.00
CA GLY A 121 -5.30 -2.21 10.36
C GLY A 121 -6.00 -0.85 10.42
N LEU A 122 -5.56 0.13 9.62
CA LEU A 122 -6.23 1.44 9.55
C LEU A 122 -7.57 1.38 8.79
N ALA A 123 -7.66 0.60 7.72
CA ALA A 123 -8.91 0.46 6.96
C ALA A 123 -10.07 -0.05 7.81
N LEU A 124 -9.78 -0.95 8.76
CA LEU A 124 -10.76 -1.47 9.71
C LEU A 124 -11.04 -0.53 10.89
N ARG A 125 -10.24 0.52 11.07
CA ARG A 125 -10.33 1.47 12.19
C ARG A 125 -10.35 2.92 11.70
N PRO A 126 -11.44 3.37 11.05
CA PRO A 126 -11.50 4.72 10.47
C PRO A 126 -11.26 5.83 11.49
N GLY A 127 -11.55 5.60 12.78
CA GLY A 127 -11.23 6.54 13.86
C GLY A 127 -9.72 6.70 14.14
N ALA A 128 -8.87 5.79 13.64
CA ALA A 128 -7.42 5.86 13.82
C ALA A 128 -6.68 6.55 12.66
N THR A 129 -7.39 7.02 11.63
CA THR A 129 -6.78 7.62 10.42
C THR A 129 -6.42 9.10 10.58
N GLU A 130 -6.54 9.66 11.79
CA GLU A 130 -6.21 11.07 12.11
C GLU A 130 -6.84 12.10 11.13
N GLY A 131 -8.09 11.83 10.75
CA GLY A 131 -8.86 12.71 9.86
C GLY A 131 -8.58 12.50 8.36
N VAL A 132 -7.70 11.57 7.99
CA VAL A 132 -7.53 11.18 6.58
C VAL A 132 -8.69 10.31 6.13
N ARG A 133 -9.34 10.67 5.04
CA ARG A 133 -10.37 9.84 4.41
C ARG A 133 -9.74 8.75 3.56
N VAL A 134 -9.60 7.56 4.13
CA VAL A 134 -9.26 6.37 3.36
C VAL A 134 -10.48 6.01 2.51
N ILE A 135 -10.34 5.97 1.20
CA ILE A 135 -11.42 5.65 0.25
C ILE A 135 -11.39 4.19 -0.22
N ALA A 136 -10.21 3.58 -0.21
CA ALA A 136 -10.01 2.16 -0.50
C ALA A 136 -8.73 1.68 0.19
N ALA A 137 -8.65 0.37 0.44
CA ALA A 137 -7.45 -0.26 0.98
C ALA A 137 -6.97 -1.41 0.08
N VAL A 138 -5.66 -1.51 -0.14
CA VAL A 138 -5.05 -2.56 -0.96
C VAL A 138 -3.94 -3.25 -0.20
N GLY A 139 -4.11 -4.55 0.06
CA GLY A 139 -3.08 -5.38 0.69
C GLY A 139 -2.40 -6.27 -0.35
N VAL A 140 -1.09 -6.12 -0.49
CA VAL A 140 -0.27 -6.88 -1.43
C VAL A 140 0.62 -7.85 -0.66
N ALA A 141 0.48 -9.15 -0.89
CA ALA A 141 1.25 -10.23 -0.27
C ALA A 141 1.32 -10.09 1.28
N GLY A 142 0.18 -9.82 1.90
CA GLY A 142 0.08 -9.48 3.32
C GLY A 142 -0.23 -10.66 4.23
N ARG A 143 -0.01 -10.43 5.53
CA ARG A 143 -0.42 -11.28 6.63
C ARG A 143 -1.27 -10.47 7.61
N TYR A 144 -2.41 -11.01 8.06
CA TYR A 144 -3.44 -10.23 8.76
C TYR A 144 -3.80 -10.79 10.15
N ASP A 145 -3.19 -11.89 10.55
CA ASP A 145 -3.34 -12.56 11.85
C ASP A 145 -2.29 -12.10 12.89
N LEU A 146 -1.38 -11.20 12.51
CA LEU A 146 -0.41 -10.57 13.39
C LEU A 146 -0.75 -9.09 13.65
N PRO A 147 -0.28 -8.52 14.78
CA PRO A 147 -0.47 -7.11 15.07
C PRO A 147 0.05 -6.21 13.94
N ALA A 148 -0.85 -5.41 13.38
CA ALA A 148 -0.53 -4.41 12.37
C ALA A 148 0.36 -3.31 12.97
N ARG A 149 1.40 -2.91 12.26
CA ARG A 149 2.35 -1.88 12.72
C ARG A 149 1.70 -0.52 12.94
N SER A 150 0.61 -0.24 12.25
CA SER A 150 -0.14 1.02 12.38
C SER A 150 -1.04 1.08 13.62
N THR A 151 -1.62 -0.04 14.05
CA THR A 151 -2.65 -0.07 15.11
C THR A 151 -2.26 -0.87 16.34
N GLY A 152 -1.29 -1.79 16.22
CA GLY A 152 -0.87 -2.68 17.30
C GLY A 152 -1.80 -3.87 17.53
N THR A 153 -2.85 -4.05 16.72
CA THR A 153 -3.79 -5.17 16.78
C THR A 153 -3.83 -5.91 15.44
N ALA A 154 -4.15 -7.20 15.47
CA ALA A 154 -4.26 -8.00 14.26
C ALA A 154 -5.53 -7.62 13.49
N PRO A 155 -5.45 -7.30 12.19
CA PRO A 155 -6.63 -6.97 11.38
C PRO A 155 -7.73 -8.04 11.42
N LEU A 156 -7.34 -9.31 11.45
CA LEU A 156 -8.30 -10.41 11.56
C LEU A 156 -9.03 -10.41 12.90
N ALA A 157 -8.32 -10.16 14.01
CA ALA A 157 -8.94 -10.05 15.34
C ALA A 157 -9.83 -8.81 15.46
N ASP A 158 -9.43 -7.68 14.84
CA ASP A 158 -10.26 -6.48 14.78
C ASP A 158 -11.57 -6.77 14.05
N LEU A 159 -11.50 -7.50 12.94
CA LEU A 159 -12.66 -7.90 12.17
C LEU A 159 -13.57 -8.85 12.95
N ASP A 160 -13.01 -9.81 13.68
CA ASP A 160 -13.79 -10.75 14.51
C ASP A 160 -14.55 -10.03 15.62
N SER A 161 -14.00 -8.94 16.14
CA SER A 161 -14.66 -8.10 17.16
C SER A 161 -15.80 -7.24 16.60
N THR A 162 -15.96 -7.12 15.28
CA THR A 162 -17.04 -6.35 14.65
C THR A 162 -18.32 -7.18 14.53
N GLU A 163 -19.47 -6.50 14.57
CA GLU A 163 -20.76 -7.16 14.32
C GLU A 163 -20.88 -7.64 12.86
N ALA A 164 -21.69 -8.68 12.64
CA ALA A 164 -22.02 -9.14 11.30
C ALA A 164 -22.74 -8.01 10.53
N GLY A 165 -22.30 -7.74 9.30
CA GLY A 165 -22.85 -6.66 8.48
C GLY A 165 -22.21 -5.28 8.72
N ALA A 166 -21.24 -5.16 9.62
CA ALA A 166 -20.52 -3.90 9.85
C ALA A 166 -19.88 -3.34 8.57
N GLY A 167 -19.43 -4.22 7.67
CA GLY A 167 -18.90 -3.86 6.36
C GLY A 167 -19.92 -3.37 5.34
N ALA A 168 -21.22 -3.52 5.61
CA ALA A 168 -22.28 -2.96 4.78
C ALA A 168 -22.67 -1.52 5.21
N GLY A 169 -22.07 -1.03 6.30
CA GLY A 169 -22.32 0.32 6.82
C GLY A 169 -21.55 1.42 6.07
N ALA A 170 -21.95 2.67 6.31
CA ALA A 170 -21.40 3.87 5.65
C ALA A 170 -19.87 4.13 5.88
N GLY A 171 -19.19 3.30 6.67
CA GLY A 171 -17.76 3.43 6.98
C GLY A 171 -16.86 2.37 6.36
N ALA A 172 -17.42 1.34 5.73
CA ALA A 172 -16.63 0.28 5.13
C ALA A 172 -16.05 0.72 3.77
N VAL A 173 -14.74 0.71 3.67
CA VAL A 173 -14.05 1.01 2.41
C VAL A 173 -13.86 -0.27 1.59
N PRO A 174 -13.88 -0.19 0.23
CA PRO A 174 -13.51 -1.33 -0.61
C PRO A 174 -12.11 -1.84 -0.29
N VAL A 175 -11.99 -3.17 -0.18
CA VAL A 175 -10.70 -3.84 0.07
C VAL A 175 -10.31 -4.65 -1.15
N THR A 176 -9.07 -4.47 -1.60
CA THR A 176 -8.46 -5.32 -2.62
C THR A 176 -7.28 -6.09 -2.02
N LEU A 177 -7.26 -7.39 -2.21
CA LEU A 177 -6.19 -8.28 -1.77
C LEU A 177 -5.48 -8.86 -3.00
N VAL A 178 -4.18 -8.62 -3.12
CA VAL A 178 -3.35 -9.17 -4.18
C VAL A 178 -2.30 -10.07 -3.54
N HIS A 179 -2.16 -11.32 -3.99
CA HIS A 179 -1.17 -12.24 -3.44
C HIS A 179 -0.58 -13.10 -4.55
N GLY A 180 0.73 -13.20 -4.62
CA GLY A 180 1.38 -14.06 -5.61
C GLY A 180 1.00 -15.53 -5.41
N ALA A 181 0.54 -16.19 -6.47
CA ALA A 181 0.12 -17.59 -6.39
C ALA A 181 1.29 -18.55 -6.05
N ALA A 182 2.53 -18.13 -6.32
CA ALA A 182 3.76 -18.87 -6.04
C ALA A 182 4.56 -18.25 -4.86
N ASP A 183 3.92 -17.45 -4.01
CA ASP A 183 4.57 -16.84 -2.85
C ASP A 183 5.01 -17.92 -1.85
N SER A 184 6.32 -18.09 -1.71
CA SER A 184 6.96 -19.02 -0.77
C SER A 184 7.39 -18.36 0.55
N VAL A 185 7.29 -17.04 0.66
CA VAL A 185 7.61 -16.27 1.88
C VAL A 185 6.41 -16.23 2.80
N LEU A 186 5.24 -15.87 2.24
CA LEU A 186 3.96 -15.87 2.92
C LEU A 186 2.94 -16.63 2.07
N SER A 187 2.29 -17.62 2.64
CA SER A 187 1.24 -18.35 1.93
C SER A 187 0.10 -17.42 1.50
N SER A 188 -0.36 -17.56 0.25
CA SER A 188 -1.55 -16.85 -0.25
C SER A 188 -2.83 -17.17 0.54
N SER A 189 -2.82 -18.23 1.36
CA SER A 189 -3.93 -18.53 2.28
C SER A 189 -4.20 -17.38 3.24
N HIS A 190 -3.19 -16.62 3.69
CA HIS A 190 -3.40 -15.45 4.56
C HIS A 190 -4.34 -14.42 3.92
N SER A 191 -4.19 -14.13 2.62
CA SER A 191 -5.09 -13.22 1.90
C SER A 191 -6.45 -13.85 1.60
N ARG A 192 -6.50 -15.15 1.29
CA ARG A 192 -7.77 -15.85 1.05
C ARG A 192 -8.63 -15.90 2.31
N ASP A 193 -8.05 -16.29 3.45
CA ASP A 193 -8.75 -16.43 4.73
C ASP A 193 -9.25 -15.07 5.23
N PHE A 194 -8.40 -14.04 5.15
CA PHE A 194 -8.79 -12.67 5.51
C PHE A 194 -9.88 -12.13 4.58
N GLY A 195 -9.77 -12.36 3.27
CA GLY A 195 -10.81 -11.99 2.30
C GLY A 195 -12.14 -12.69 2.54
N ALA A 196 -12.11 -13.97 2.94
CA ALA A 196 -13.32 -14.71 3.32
C ALA A 196 -13.96 -14.12 4.59
N ALA A 197 -13.15 -13.82 5.61
CA ALA A 197 -13.64 -13.19 6.84
C ALA A 197 -14.26 -11.81 6.58
N LEU A 198 -13.61 -10.97 5.75
CA LEU A 198 -14.14 -9.67 5.33
C LEU A 198 -15.51 -9.81 4.65
N ARG A 199 -15.65 -10.75 3.69
CA ARG A 199 -16.93 -11.00 2.99
C ARG A 199 -18.03 -11.46 3.96
N THR A 200 -17.69 -12.32 4.93
CA THR A 200 -18.62 -12.78 5.97
C THR A 200 -19.17 -11.60 6.81
N LYS A 201 -18.34 -10.55 6.99
CA LYS A 201 -18.72 -9.32 7.68
C LYS A 201 -19.36 -8.27 6.75
N GLY A 202 -19.59 -8.59 5.47
CA GLY A 202 -20.27 -7.72 4.50
C GLY A 202 -19.37 -6.69 3.83
N TRP A 203 -18.03 -6.80 3.95
CA TRP A 203 -17.09 -5.88 3.31
C TRP A 203 -17.02 -6.12 1.79
N PRO A 204 -16.94 -5.07 0.96
CA PRO A 204 -16.71 -5.21 -0.47
C PRO A 204 -15.24 -5.62 -0.72
N VAL A 205 -15.01 -6.86 -1.19
CA VAL A 205 -13.68 -7.44 -1.35
C VAL A 205 -13.43 -7.93 -2.76
N THR A 206 -12.36 -7.45 -3.37
CA THR A 206 -11.75 -8.01 -4.59
C THR A 206 -10.49 -8.79 -4.21
N SER A 207 -10.27 -9.95 -4.82
CA SER A 207 -9.07 -10.77 -4.60
C SER A 207 -8.45 -11.13 -5.95
N LEU A 208 -7.11 -11.00 -6.04
CA LEU A 208 -6.32 -11.37 -7.21
C LEU A 208 -5.12 -12.22 -6.78
N GLU A 209 -4.82 -13.26 -7.57
CA GLU A 209 -3.65 -14.13 -7.36
C GLU A 209 -2.81 -14.18 -8.65
N PRO A 210 -2.00 -13.17 -8.93
CA PRO A 210 -1.09 -13.19 -10.08
C PRO A 210 -0.14 -14.38 -10.02
N ALA A 211 0.23 -14.93 -11.19
CA ALA A 211 1.19 -16.04 -11.29
C ALA A 211 2.62 -15.53 -11.03
N SER A 212 2.94 -15.23 -9.78
CA SER A 212 4.21 -14.68 -9.32
C SER A 212 4.46 -15.00 -7.84
N ASP A 213 5.64 -14.62 -7.35
CA ASP A 213 6.05 -14.78 -5.95
C ASP A 213 5.84 -13.50 -5.12
N HIS A 214 6.40 -13.49 -3.89
CA HIS A 214 6.32 -12.40 -2.94
C HIS A 214 6.86 -11.07 -3.46
N ALA A 215 7.99 -11.11 -4.15
CA ALA A 215 8.66 -9.93 -4.72
C ALA A 215 8.09 -9.55 -6.10
N GLY A 216 7.70 -10.53 -6.89
CA GLY A 216 7.25 -10.31 -8.26
C GLY A 216 5.93 -9.55 -8.36
N VAL A 217 5.06 -9.64 -7.38
CA VAL A 217 3.82 -8.83 -7.34
C VAL A 217 4.06 -7.32 -7.18
N ILE A 218 5.29 -6.92 -6.86
CA ILE A 218 5.72 -5.51 -6.82
C ILE A 218 6.76 -5.16 -7.90
N MET A 219 6.88 -6.00 -8.95
CA MET A 219 7.81 -5.82 -10.08
C MET A 219 9.29 -5.97 -9.72
N THR A 220 9.59 -6.74 -8.67
CA THR A 220 10.96 -6.98 -8.19
C THR A 220 11.27 -8.47 -8.12
N GLU A 221 12.53 -8.79 -7.89
CA GLU A 221 13.01 -10.14 -7.59
C GLU A 221 14.00 -10.07 -6.42
N TYR A 222 14.05 -11.11 -5.59
CA TYR A 222 14.97 -11.15 -4.46
C TYR A 222 16.39 -11.45 -4.93
N ASP A 223 17.32 -10.56 -4.59
CA ASP A 223 18.77 -10.73 -4.82
C ASP A 223 19.43 -11.24 -3.53
N PRO A 224 19.80 -12.55 -3.46
CA PRO A 224 20.40 -13.12 -2.25
C PRO A 224 21.78 -12.58 -1.94
N ALA A 225 22.51 -12.05 -2.95
CA ALA A 225 23.83 -11.46 -2.73
C ALA A 225 23.74 -10.11 -2.02
N ARG A 226 22.65 -9.38 -2.24
CA ARG A 226 22.38 -8.07 -1.64
C ARG A 226 21.46 -8.15 -0.43
N GLY A 227 20.75 -9.28 -0.24
CA GLY A 227 19.78 -9.48 0.83
C GLY A 227 18.53 -8.61 0.70
N LEU A 228 18.21 -8.13 -0.51
CA LEU A 228 17.07 -7.24 -0.76
C LEU A 228 16.40 -7.50 -2.11
N CYS A 229 15.20 -6.97 -2.30
CA CYS A 229 14.51 -7.01 -3.59
C CYS A 229 15.05 -5.92 -4.53
N VAL A 230 15.27 -6.29 -5.80
CA VAL A 230 15.75 -5.40 -6.86
C VAL A 230 14.75 -5.37 -8.02
N PRO A 231 14.69 -4.30 -8.83
CA PRO A 231 13.81 -4.25 -9.99
C PRO A 231 14.05 -5.43 -10.94
N SER A 232 12.99 -6.14 -11.32
CA SER A 232 13.08 -7.25 -12.26
C SER A 232 12.97 -6.76 -13.71
N THR A 233 13.61 -7.48 -14.62
CA THR A 233 13.44 -7.32 -16.08
C THR A 233 12.66 -8.47 -16.70
N SER A 234 12.28 -9.47 -15.91
CA SER A 234 11.54 -10.64 -16.36
C SER A 234 10.10 -10.31 -16.71
N GLU A 235 9.68 -10.59 -17.95
CA GLU A 235 8.34 -10.20 -18.44
C GLU A 235 7.19 -10.79 -17.63
N HIS A 236 7.33 -12.00 -17.10
CA HIS A 236 6.30 -12.59 -16.24
C HIS A 236 6.15 -11.86 -14.91
N VAL A 237 7.26 -11.41 -14.30
CA VAL A 237 7.28 -10.59 -13.08
C VAL A 237 6.66 -9.22 -13.35
N LEU A 238 7.09 -8.56 -14.45
CA LEU A 238 6.55 -7.25 -14.83
C LEU A 238 5.04 -7.32 -15.12
N ARG A 239 4.55 -8.40 -15.71
CA ARG A 239 3.12 -8.62 -15.94
C ARG A 239 2.35 -8.73 -14.62
N ALA A 240 2.82 -9.56 -13.68
CA ALA A 240 2.18 -9.70 -12.38
C ALA A 240 2.14 -8.38 -11.60
N GLY A 241 3.24 -7.61 -11.62
CA GLY A 241 3.27 -6.29 -11.00
C GLY A 241 2.34 -5.28 -11.69
N ARG A 242 2.17 -5.35 -13.04
CA ARG A 242 1.16 -4.55 -13.75
C ARG A 242 -0.27 -4.92 -13.34
N GLU A 243 -0.55 -6.18 -13.05
CA GLU A 243 -1.85 -6.61 -12.50
C GLU A 243 -2.08 -6.00 -11.11
N THR A 244 -1.05 -5.97 -10.26
CA THR A 244 -1.09 -5.28 -8.96
C THR A 244 -1.31 -3.78 -9.12
N ALA A 245 -0.58 -3.10 -10.00
CA ALA A 245 -0.76 -1.68 -10.28
C ALA A 245 -2.18 -1.38 -10.76
N ALA A 246 -2.69 -2.18 -11.71
CA ALA A 246 -4.06 -2.05 -12.22
C ALA A 246 -5.12 -2.21 -11.12
N ALA A 247 -4.90 -3.12 -10.17
CA ALA A 247 -5.77 -3.31 -9.01
C ALA A 247 -5.81 -2.06 -8.10
N ILE A 248 -4.64 -1.46 -7.82
CA ILE A 248 -4.53 -0.23 -7.03
C ILE A 248 -5.20 0.94 -7.77
N VAL A 249 -4.95 1.09 -9.06
CA VAL A 249 -5.57 2.12 -9.90
C VAL A 249 -7.09 1.96 -9.96
N SER A 250 -7.58 0.72 -10.07
CA SER A 250 -9.02 0.42 -10.05
C SER A 250 -9.65 0.82 -8.72
N ALA A 251 -9.01 0.49 -7.60
CA ALA A 251 -9.47 0.85 -6.26
C ALA A 251 -9.61 2.38 -6.10
N ALA A 252 -8.72 3.17 -6.72
CA ALA A 252 -8.78 4.63 -6.69
C ALA A 252 -9.93 5.24 -7.51
N ARG A 253 -10.47 4.50 -8.49
CA ARG A 253 -11.49 4.99 -9.45
C ARG A 253 -12.91 4.55 -9.10
N THR A 254 -13.06 3.58 -8.23
CA THR A 254 -14.36 2.98 -7.89
C THR A 254 -15.14 3.82 -6.85
N VAL A 255 -14.56 4.90 -6.32
CA VAL A 255 -15.10 5.71 -5.19
C VAL A 255 -15.28 7.16 -5.57
#